data_a96015899b894fd421b60c3c01867d1e
#
_entry.id   a96015899b894fd421b60c3c01867d1e
#
_cell.length_a   1.000
_cell.length_b   1.000
_cell.length_c   1.000
_cell.angle_alpha   90.00
_cell.angle_beta   90.00
_cell.angle_gamma   90.00
#
_symmetry.space_group_name_H-M   'P 1'
#
loop_
_entity.id
_entity.type
_entity.pdbx_description
1 polymer ?
#
loop_
_entity_poly.entity_id
_entity_poly.type
_entity_poly.pdbx_seq_one_letter_code
_entity_poly.pdbx_strand_id
1 'polypeptide(L)'
;MKSINKLLPIRITRAPLLSVIIPCFQAETSLRRAINSIVHQGWRQDDLEIVLSVDDGRDYSWAVNMWPQVTICPCLRRGTGPGPARNRGILAASGQYLAFLDADDAWQEGYLDALMPLVSRHGLAFGKTEIRSAQGDKVLVLGEGQSQLRVQDFGRWPGSFHPVMRRSDSPLFINQPAQDVFHAMVVLGAYGKAAPLVDKATYLLYLSKTSVTASHGFSHQIDRSYRQMLNALNTWPDLPPYQQHQMRKALTLRRNWNRRFLAENKSQKEGPGFYPFLAKTFAKTLALGN
;
A
#
# COMPACT_ATOMS: atom_id res chain seq x y z
N MET A 1 28.14 -53.71 -6.82
CA MET A 1 27.02 -53.30 -5.99
C MET A 1 27.52 -52.40 -4.89
N LYS A 2 27.17 -51.14 -4.91
CA LYS A 2 27.01 -50.23 -3.77
C LYS A 2 26.52 -48.89 -4.33
N SER A 3 25.18 -48.80 -4.44
CA SER A 3 24.51 -47.55 -4.71
C SER A 3 24.52 -46.75 -3.41
N ILE A 4 25.30 -45.68 -3.35
CA ILE A 4 25.27 -44.72 -2.24
C ILE A 4 24.17 -43.71 -2.59
N ASN A 5 23.02 -43.86 -1.95
CA ASN A 5 21.98 -42.82 -1.87
C ASN A 5 22.63 -41.55 -1.31
N LYS A 6 22.97 -40.61 -2.16
CA LYS A 6 23.26 -39.22 -1.74
C LYS A 6 21.94 -38.61 -1.32
N LEU A 7 21.63 -38.68 -0.04
CA LEU A 7 20.65 -37.83 0.59
C LEU A 7 21.09 -36.36 0.34
N LEU A 8 20.34 -35.66 -0.49
CA LEU A 8 20.51 -34.24 -0.66
C LEU A 8 20.30 -33.58 0.74
N PRO A 9 21.17 -32.68 1.16
CA PRO A 9 21.00 -32.02 2.45
C PRO A 9 19.66 -31.31 2.46
N ILE A 10 18.81 -31.60 3.45
CA ILE A 10 17.59 -30.84 3.71
C ILE A 10 18.09 -29.42 4.07
N ARG A 11 17.98 -28.48 3.14
CA ARG A 11 18.16 -27.07 3.44
C ARG A 11 17.00 -26.69 4.36
N ILE A 12 17.25 -26.60 5.65
CA ILE A 12 16.35 -25.89 6.58
C ILE A 12 16.47 -24.41 6.17
N THR A 13 15.61 -23.97 5.27
CA THR A 13 15.52 -22.55 4.90
C THR A 13 14.88 -21.82 6.07
N ARG A 14 15.63 -20.91 6.68
CA ARG A 14 15.08 -19.95 7.66
C ARG A 14 13.97 -19.16 6.96
N ALA A 15 12.85 -18.92 7.66
CA ALA A 15 11.81 -18.05 7.14
C ALA A 15 12.40 -16.64 6.84
N PRO A 16 12.01 -15.99 5.76
CA PRO A 16 12.46 -14.64 5.44
C PRO A 16 12.06 -13.66 6.56
N LEU A 17 12.80 -12.57 6.67
CA LEU A 17 12.49 -11.53 7.64
C LEU A 17 11.27 -10.72 7.19
N LEU A 18 11.19 -10.38 5.90
CA LEU A 18 10.15 -9.54 5.31
C LEU A 18 9.51 -10.22 4.10
N SER A 19 8.18 -10.25 4.04
CA SER A 19 7.41 -10.54 2.83
C SER A 19 6.80 -9.25 2.28
N VAL A 20 7.08 -8.96 1.00
CA VAL A 20 6.48 -7.85 0.26
C VAL A 20 5.38 -8.40 -0.63
N ILE A 21 4.15 -7.95 -0.41
CA ILE A 21 2.96 -8.40 -1.15
C ILE A 21 2.66 -7.43 -2.28
N ILE A 22 2.61 -7.94 -3.51
CA ILE A 22 2.29 -7.18 -4.72
C ILE A 22 1.02 -7.77 -5.35
N PRO A 23 -0.14 -7.08 -5.30
CA PRO A 23 -1.32 -7.49 -6.04
C PRO A 23 -1.09 -7.23 -7.53
N CYS A 24 -1.22 -8.27 -8.38
CA CYS A 24 -0.95 -8.20 -9.82
C CYS A 24 -2.26 -8.32 -10.63
N PHE A 25 -2.56 -7.26 -11.37
CA PHE A 25 -3.66 -7.22 -12.34
C PHE A 25 -3.24 -6.38 -13.55
N GLN A 26 -3.03 -7.01 -14.72
CA GLN A 26 -2.54 -6.37 -15.94
C GLN A 26 -1.22 -5.58 -15.72
N ALA A 27 -0.30 -6.17 -14.95
CA ALA A 27 0.87 -5.48 -14.42
C ALA A 27 2.17 -5.72 -15.22
N GLU A 28 2.12 -6.38 -16.37
CA GLU A 28 3.31 -6.86 -17.12
C GLU A 28 4.30 -5.73 -17.44
N THR A 29 3.81 -4.53 -17.70
CA THR A 29 4.65 -3.38 -18.08
C THR A 29 5.28 -2.66 -16.90
N SER A 30 4.64 -2.69 -15.74
CA SER A 30 5.07 -1.93 -14.55
C SER A 30 5.75 -2.78 -13.48
N LEU A 31 5.38 -4.05 -13.37
CA LEU A 31 5.82 -4.96 -12.31
C LEU A 31 7.36 -5.09 -12.20
N ARG A 32 8.07 -5.03 -13.33
CA ARG A 32 9.55 -5.05 -13.33
C ARG A 32 10.12 -3.88 -12.53
N ARG A 33 9.55 -2.67 -12.64
CA ARG A 33 9.96 -1.51 -11.86
C ARG A 33 9.70 -1.75 -10.36
N ALA A 34 8.51 -2.25 -10.02
CA ALA A 34 8.14 -2.54 -8.63
C ALA A 34 9.11 -3.55 -8.00
N ILE A 35 9.36 -4.69 -8.64
CA ILE A 35 10.28 -5.72 -8.13
C ILE A 35 11.70 -5.17 -8.03
N ASN A 36 12.20 -4.48 -9.05
CA ASN A 36 13.54 -3.89 -9.02
C ASN A 36 13.70 -2.93 -7.84
N SER A 37 12.70 -2.11 -7.54
CA SER A 37 12.76 -1.17 -6.42
C SER A 37 12.87 -1.85 -5.06
N ILE A 38 12.38 -3.10 -4.94
CA ILE A 38 12.51 -3.92 -3.74
C ILE A 38 13.91 -4.57 -3.70
N VAL A 39 14.34 -5.17 -4.81
CA VAL A 39 15.62 -5.89 -4.88
C VAL A 39 16.81 -4.93 -4.71
N HIS A 40 16.70 -3.71 -5.23
CA HIS A 40 17.74 -2.68 -5.09
C HIS A 40 17.81 -2.06 -3.68
N GLN A 41 17.00 -2.51 -2.71
CA GLN A 41 17.21 -2.15 -1.29
C GLN A 41 18.48 -2.81 -0.70
N GLY A 42 19.17 -3.67 -1.44
CA GLY A 42 20.44 -4.27 -1.01
C GLY A 42 20.32 -5.37 0.05
N TRP A 43 19.10 -5.83 0.35
CA TRP A 43 18.87 -6.87 1.35
C TRP A 43 19.27 -8.25 0.84
N ARG A 44 19.67 -9.12 1.77
CA ARG A 44 19.99 -10.51 1.43
C ARG A 44 18.75 -11.19 0.86
N GLN A 45 18.96 -11.99 -0.16
CA GLN A 45 17.91 -12.73 -0.85
C GLN A 45 17.11 -13.65 0.10
N ASP A 46 17.79 -14.27 1.08
CA ASP A 46 17.17 -15.18 2.06
C ASP A 46 16.34 -14.42 3.14
N ASP A 47 16.54 -13.11 3.30
CA ASP A 47 15.80 -12.29 4.26
C ASP A 47 14.56 -11.62 3.65
N LEU A 48 14.37 -11.75 2.32
CA LEU A 48 13.33 -11.08 1.56
C LEU A 48 12.51 -12.07 0.74
N GLU A 49 11.20 -12.04 0.87
CA GLU A 49 10.21 -12.74 0.04
C GLU A 49 9.36 -11.72 -0.70
N ILE A 50 9.13 -11.92 -1.99
CA ILE A 50 8.22 -11.09 -2.80
C ILE A 50 7.08 -11.98 -3.28
N VAL A 51 5.88 -11.73 -2.78
CA VAL A 51 4.68 -12.51 -3.10
C VAL A 51 3.87 -11.79 -4.16
N LEU A 52 3.89 -12.29 -5.40
CA LEU A 52 3.03 -11.81 -6.48
C LEU A 52 1.65 -12.44 -6.34
N SER A 53 0.69 -11.67 -5.84
CA SER A 53 -0.69 -12.15 -5.71
C SER A 53 -1.47 -11.84 -7.00
N VAL A 54 -1.51 -12.81 -7.89
CA VAL A 54 -2.10 -12.69 -9.23
C VAL A 54 -3.62 -12.65 -9.12
N ASP A 55 -4.26 -11.69 -9.79
CA ASP A 55 -5.73 -11.52 -9.79
C ASP A 55 -6.37 -11.52 -11.20
N ASP A 56 -5.56 -11.58 -12.26
CA ASP A 56 -6.01 -11.63 -13.67
C ASP A 56 -5.83 -12.99 -14.33
N GLY A 57 -5.10 -13.91 -13.66
CA GLY A 57 -4.77 -15.24 -14.17
C GLY A 57 -3.79 -15.21 -15.33
N ARG A 58 -3.00 -14.14 -15.48
CA ARG A 58 -1.91 -14.07 -16.45
C ARG A 58 -0.67 -14.77 -15.94
N ASP A 59 0.26 -15.08 -16.85
CA ASP A 59 1.53 -15.73 -16.53
C ASP A 59 2.59 -14.70 -16.12
N TYR A 60 3.04 -14.80 -14.88
CA TYR A 60 4.14 -14.02 -14.30
C TYR A 60 5.38 -14.91 -13.97
N SER A 61 5.47 -16.11 -14.52
CA SER A 61 6.58 -17.05 -14.27
C SER A 61 7.96 -16.46 -14.63
N TRP A 62 8.00 -15.55 -15.59
CA TRP A 62 9.21 -14.81 -15.94
C TRP A 62 9.83 -14.08 -14.74
N ALA A 63 9.00 -13.62 -13.79
CA ALA A 63 9.49 -12.93 -12.58
C ALA A 63 10.21 -13.91 -11.64
N VAL A 64 9.68 -15.11 -11.45
CA VAL A 64 10.33 -16.16 -10.63
C VAL A 64 11.68 -16.58 -11.23
N ASN A 65 11.74 -16.69 -12.55
CA ASN A 65 12.99 -17.03 -13.25
C ASN A 65 14.06 -15.93 -13.13
N MET A 66 13.66 -14.68 -12.98
CA MET A 66 14.57 -13.53 -12.91
C MET A 66 14.99 -13.19 -11.47
N TRP A 67 14.12 -13.37 -10.50
CA TRP A 67 14.38 -13.06 -9.10
C TRP A 67 14.00 -14.24 -8.20
N PRO A 68 14.97 -15.00 -7.69
CA PRO A 68 14.72 -16.22 -6.90
C PRO A 68 13.89 -16.03 -5.62
N GLN A 69 13.83 -14.80 -5.08
CA GLN A 69 13.01 -14.46 -3.92
C GLN A 69 11.53 -14.21 -4.26
N VAL A 70 11.17 -14.24 -5.54
CA VAL A 70 9.79 -14.06 -5.99
C VAL A 70 9.03 -15.38 -5.92
N THR A 71 7.84 -15.35 -5.36
CA THR A 71 6.87 -16.44 -5.37
C THR A 71 5.56 -15.98 -5.99
N ILE A 72 4.84 -16.89 -6.65
CA ILE A 72 3.53 -16.59 -7.25
C ILE A 72 2.43 -17.20 -6.39
N CYS A 73 1.49 -16.37 -5.94
CA CYS A 73 0.23 -16.77 -5.35
C CYS A 73 -0.87 -16.66 -6.42
N PRO A 74 -1.31 -17.77 -7.02
CA PRO A 74 -2.29 -17.74 -8.10
C PRO A 74 -3.69 -17.40 -7.60
N CYS A 75 -4.55 -16.88 -8.48
CA CYS A 75 -5.96 -16.69 -8.17
C CYS A 75 -6.78 -17.95 -8.56
N LEU A 76 -7.72 -18.32 -7.69
CA LEU A 76 -8.75 -19.29 -8.02
C LEU A 76 -9.88 -18.66 -8.86
N ARG A 77 -10.11 -17.35 -8.67
CA ARG A 77 -11.10 -16.53 -9.38
C ARG A 77 -10.45 -15.22 -9.79
N ARG A 78 -10.61 -14.84 -11.05
CA ARG A 78 -10.05 -13.62 -11.63
C ARG A 78 -10.86 -12.38 -11.27
N GLY A 79 -10.19 -11.23 -11.17
CA GLY A 79 -10.83 -9.93 -10.98
C GLY A 79 -11.53 -9.78 -9.65
N THR A 80 -10.97 -10.35 -8.59
CA THR A 80 -11.53 -10.22 -7.24
C THR A 80 -11.26 -8.86 -6.62
N GLY A 81 -10.30 -8.11 -7.17
CA GLY A 81 -9.89 -6.79 -6.73
C GLY A 81 -8.65 -6.81 -5.83
N PRO A 82 -8.04 -5.62 -5.60
CA PRO A 82 -6.76 -5.52 -4.91
C PRO A 82 -6.81 -5.96 -3.44
N GLY A 83 -7.94 -5.76 -2.74
CA GLY A 83 -8.11 -6.20 -1.35
C GLY A 83 -8.03 -7.72 -1.21
N PRO A 84 -8.90 -8.49 -1.85
CA PRO A 84 -8.82 -9.95 -1.89
C PRO A 84 -7.48 -10.48 -2.41
N ALA A 85 -6.87 -9.83 -3.38
CA ALA A 85 -5.53 -10.19 -3.85
C ALA A 85 -4.50 -10.04 -2.74
N ARG A 86 -4.44 -8.90 -2.04
CA ARG A 86 -3.54 -8.71 -0.89
C ARG A 86 -3.80 -9.74 0.22
N ASN A 87 -5.06 -10.09 0.47
CA ASN A 87 -5.42 -11.11 1.48
C ASN A 87 -4.84 -12.48 1.12
N ARG A 88 -4.91 -12.91 -0.14
CA ARG A 88 -4.23 -14.15 -0.58
C ARG A 88 -2.72 -14.06 -0.38
N GLY A 89 -2.12 -12.91 -0.71
CA GLY A 89 -0.70 -12.65 -0.47
C GLY A 89 -0.32 -12.72 1.01
N ILE A 90 -1.14 -12.16 1.93
CA ILE A 90 -0.93 -12.27 3.39
C ILE A 90 -0.92 -13.72 3.85
N LEU A 91 -1.86 -14.53 3.34
CA LEU A 91 -1.96 -15.95 3.70
C LEU A 91 -0.80 -16.79 3.14
N ALA A 92 -0.26 -16.41 1.98
CA ALA A 92 0.88 -17.08 1.35
C ALA A 92 2.24 -16.63 1.94
N ALA A 93 2.30 -15.46 2.56
CA ALA A 93 3.52 -14.87 3.09
C ALA A 93 4.07 -15.67 4.27
N SER A 94 5.38 -15.87 4.29
CA SER A 94 6.10 -16.60 5.34
C SER A 94 6.97 -15.71 6.25
N GLY A 95 7.22 -14.45 5.85
CA GLY A 95 8.05 -13.51 6.60
C GLY A 95 7.49 -13.12 7.96
N GLN A 96 8.38 -12.70 8.84
CA GLN A 96 8.03 -12.17 10.17
C GLN A 96 7.28 -10.83 10.05
N TYR A 97 7.68 -10.02 9.08
CA TYR A 97 7.09 -8.72 8.78
C TYR A 97 6.41 -8.74 7.41
N LEU A 98 5.46 -7.83 7.22
CA LEU A 98 4.79 -7.59 5.95
C LEU A 98 5.01 -6.15 5.48
N ALA A 99 5.12 -5.99 4.18
CA ALA A 99 4.99 -4.72 3.46
C ALA A 99 4.10 -4.91 2.24
N PHE A 100 3.56 -3.82 1.72
CA PHE A 100 2.69 -3.80 0.55
C PHE A 100 3.25 -2.82 -0.48
N LEU A 101 3.32 -3.27 -1.73
CA LEU A 101 3.71 -2.43 -2.86
C LEU A 101 2.75 -2.69 -4.02
N ASP A 102 2.22 -1.64 -4.63
CA ASP A 102 1.39 -1.79 -5.80
C ASP A 102 2.25 -2.07 -7.04
N ALA A 103 1.74 -2.87 -7.96
CA ALA A 103 2.51 -3.37 -9.11
C ALA A 103 2.93 -2.26 -10.09
N ASP A 104 2.34 -1.07 -9.99
CA ASP A 104 2.64 0.12 -10.77
C ASP A 104 3.42 1.22 -9.99
N ASP A 105 3.81 0.93 -8.74
CA ASP A 105 4.56 1.82 -7.86
C ASP A 105 6.02 1.37 -7.66
N ALA A 106 6.76 2.06 -6.79
CA ALA A 106 8.13 1.72 -6.44
C ALA A 106 8.52 2.27 -5.05
N TRP A 107 9.59 1.73 -4.47
CA TRP A 107 10.26 2.32 -3.31
C TRP A 107 11.50 3.07 -3.73
N GLN A 108 11.77 4.17 -3.07
CA GLN A 108 13.06 4.86 -3.18
C GLN A 108 14.15 4.02 -2.51
N GLU A 109 15.38 4.12 -2.98
CA GLU A 109 16.54 3.51 -2.35
C GLU A 109 16.65 3.89 -0.87
N GLY A 110 17.02 2.91 -0.01
CA GLY A 110 17.09 3.08 1.45
C GLY A 110 15.74 3.05 2.17
N TYR A 111 14.64 2.74 1.47
CA TYR A 111 13.29 2.66 2.09
C TYR A 111 13.26 1.66 3.24
N LEU A 112 13.74 0.43 3.03
CA LEU A 112 13.73 -0.61 4.05
C LEU A 112 14.74 -0.33 5.16
N ASP A 113 15.92 0.17 4.85
CA ASP A 113 16.96 0.50 5.84
C ASP A 113 16.50 1.57 6.81
N ALA A 114 15.70 2.54 6.32
CA ALA A 114 15.13 3.58 7.15
C ALA A 114 13.96 3.08 8.03
N LEU A 115 13.16 2.12 7.56
CA LEU A 115 11.95 1.65 8.26
C LEU A 115 12.22 0.50 9.22
N MET A 116 13.01 -0.50 8.84
CA MET A 116 13.09 -1.76 9.57
C MET A 116 13.63 -1.65 11.00
N PRO A 117 14.58 -0.75 11.35
CA PRO A 117 14.96 -0.53 12.73
C PRO A 117 13.78 -0.10 13.61
N LEU A 118 12.87 0.72 13.06
CA LEU A 118 11.67 1.19 13.77
C LEU A 118 10.59 0.12 13.81
N VAL A 119 10.40 -0.64 12.73
CA VAL A 119 9.47 -1.76 12.68
C VAL A 119 9.89 -2.86 13.68
N SER A 120 11.17 -3.19 13.75
CA SER A 120 11.70 -4.15 14.73
C SER A 120 11.40 -3.70 16.16
N ARG A 121 11.62 -2.42 16.46
CA ARG A 121 11.44 -1.84 17.81
C ARG A 121 9.96 -1.64 18.16
N HIS A 122 9.14 -1.16 17.22
CA HIS A 122 7.77 -0.69 17.47
C HIS A 122 6.69 -1.62 16.94
N GLY A 123 7.04 -2.56 16.04
CA GLY A 123 6.10 -3.45 15.36
C GLY A 123 5.43 -2.85 14.13
N LEU A 124 5.53 -1.52 13.94
CA LEU A 124 4.87 -0.78 12.88
C LEU A 124 5.65 0.49 12.57
N ALA A 125 5.82 0.82 11.28
CA ALA A 125 6.28 2.12 10.79
C ALA A 125 5.72 2.40 9.40
N PHE A 126 5.75 3.67 8.99
CA PHE A 126 5.31 4.16 7.70
C PHE A 126 6.39 5.01 7.03
N GLY A 127 6.50 4.93 5.70
CA GLY A 127 7.20 5.91 4.89
C GLY A 127 6.25 7.02 4.44
N LYS A 128 6.82 8.17 4.02
CA LYS A 128 6.06 9.19 3.30
C LYS A 128 5.67 8.67 1.91
N THR A 129 4.62 9.24 1.32
CA THR A 129 4.22 8.92 -0.04
C THR A 129 4.48 10.12 -0.95
N GLU A 130 5.30 9.93 -1.98
CA GLU A 130 5.52 10.90 -3.04
C GLU A 130 4.72 10.48 -4.27
N ILE A 131 3.79 11.32 -4.69
CA ILE A 131 2.97 11.12 -5.88
C ILE A 131 3.72 11.72 -7.08
N ARG A 132 3.88 10.91 -8.12
CA ARG A 132 4.57 11.27 -9.37
C ARG A 132 3.65 11.20 -10.57
N SER A 133 3.88 12.06 -11.55
CA SER A 133 3.24 11.93 -12.87
C SER A 133 3.71 10.67 -13.59
N ALA A 134 3.05 10.30 -14.70
CA ALA A 134 3.51 9.20 -15.56
C ALA A 134 4.93 9.44 -16.12
N GLN A 135 5.36 10.70 -16.23
CA GLN A 135 6.69 11.12 -16.67
C GLN A 135 7.72 11.13 -15.54
N GLY A 136 7.28 10.92 -14.30
CA GLY A 136 8.14 10.88 -13.12
C GLY A 136 8.27 12.21 -12.36
N ASP A 137 7.57 13.27 -12.80
CA ASP A 137 7.60 14.56 -12.11
C ASP A 137 6.86 14.49 -10.77
N LYS A 138 7.42 15.15 -9.75
CA LYS A 138 6.79 15.25 -8.44
C LYS A 138 5.50 16.09 -8.52
N VAL A 139 4.39 15.50 -8.08
CA VAL A 139 3.07 16.16 -8.03
C VAL A 139 2.73 16.61 -6.61
N LEU A 140 2.94 15.73 -5.63
CA LEU A 140 2.58 15.98 -4.23
C LEU A 140 3.38 15.05 -3.32
N VAL A 141 3.69 15.50 -2.09
CA VAL A 141 4.24 14.63 -1.04
C VAL A 141 3.29 14.64 0.15
N LEU A 142 2.98 13.46 0.65
CA LEU A 142 2.17 13.26 1.84
C LEU A 142 3.08 12.87 3.01
N GLY A 143 2.93 13.55 4.14
CA GLY A 143 3.70 13.27 5.35
C GLY A 143 5.10 13.88 5.37
N GLU A 144 5.44 14.79 4.43
CA GLU A 144 6.74 15.47 4.40
C GLU A 144 6.99 16.25 5.70
N GLY A 145 8.20 16.12 6.26
CA GLY A 145 8.61 16.79 7.49
C GLY A 145 7.92 16.27 8.76
N GLN A 146 7.14 15.19 8.68
CA GLN A 146 6.51 14.58 9.83
C GLN A 146 7.32 13.38 10.34
N SER A 147 7.36 13.20 11.66
CA SER A 147 8.02 12.06 12.31
C SER A 147 7.03 11.03 12.86
N GLN A 148 5.74 11.32 12.81
CA GLN A 148 4.67 10.48 13.35
C GLN A 148 3.43 10.53 12.48
N LEU A 149 2.73 9.41 12.39
CA LEU A 149 1.42 9.28 11.74
C LEU A 149 0.37 8.84 12.76
N ARG A 150 -0.78 9.51 12.75
CA ARG A 150 -1.96 9.19 13.55
C ARG A 150 -3.14 8.92 12.62
N VAL A 151 -4.15 8.22 13.14
CA VAL A 151 -5.38 7.93 12.37
C VAL A 151 -6.02 9.19 11.79
N GLN A 152 -6.05 10.29 12.53
CA GLN A 152 -6.63 11.56 12.08
C GLN A 152 -5.90 12.19 10.89
N ASP A 153 -4.62 11.89 10.71
CA ASP A 153 -3.80 12.46 9.65
C ASP A 153 -4.22 11.95 8.25
N PHE A 154 -4.90 10.79 8.18
CA PHE A 154 -5.51 10.30 6.95
C PHE A 154 -6.63 11.21 6.41
N GLY A 155 -7.24 12.02 7.26
CA GLY A 155 -8.18 13.06 6.83
C GLY A 155 -7.49 14.32 6.32
N ARG A 156 -6.32 14.66 6.90
CA ARG A 156 -5.50 15.80 6.49
C ARG A 156 -4.81 15.56 5.15
N TRP A 157 -4.26 14.33 4.98
CA TRP A 157 -3.58 13.90 3.75
C TRP A 157 -4.41 12.81 3.06
N PRO A 158 -5.30 13.17 2.12
CA PRO A 158 -6.23 12.22 1.50
C PRO A 158 -5.58 11.35 0.42
N GLY A 159 -4.44 10.76 0.71
CA GLY A 159 -3.76 9.72 -0.06
C GLY A 159 -3.59 8.45 0.75
N SER A 160 -2.73 7.54 0.28
CA SER A 160 -2.41 6.28 0.95
C SER A 160 -1.05 6.34 1.63
N PHE A 161 -0.96 5.67 2.77
CA PHE A 161 0.28 5.33 3.46
C PHE A 161 0.31 3.82 3.63
N HIS A 162 1.41 3.20 3.24
CA HIS A 162 1.55 1.75 3.28
C HIS A 162 2.38 1.34 4.51
N PRO A 163 1.80 0.54 5.44
CA PRO A 163 2.53 0.09 6.62
C PRO A 163 3.59 -0.95 6.27
N VAL A 164 4.73 -0.89 6.96
CA VAL A 164 5.59 -2.04 7.21
C VAL A 164 5.35 -2.47 8.65
N MET A 165 4.98 -3.74 8.87
CA MET A 165 4.41 -4.17 10.14
C MET A 165 4.70 -5.63 10.47
N ARG A 166 4.51 -6.06 11.71
CA ARG A 166 4.51 -7.49 12.06
C ARG A 166 3.38 -8.19 11.33
N ARG A 167 3.67 -9.36 10.75
CA ARG A 167 2.66 -10.16 10.05
C ARG A 167 1.49 -10.56 10.94
N SER A 168 1.75 -10.88 12.23
CA SER A 168 0.71 -11.22 13.20
C SER A 168 -0.33 -10.11 13.43
N ASP A 169 0.05 -8.86 13.18
CA ASP A 169 -0.77 -7.69 13.49
C ASP A 169 -1.55 -7.18 12.26
N SER A 170 -1.38 -7.85 11.10
CA SER A 170 -2.05 -7.46 9.86
C SER A 170 -3.49 -7.96 9.82
N PRO A 171 -4.50 -7.08 9.84
CA PRO A 171 -5.86 -7.46 9.53
C PRO A 171 -6.00 -7.77 8.04
N LEU A 172 -7.09 -8.43 7.66
CA LEU A 172 -7.43 -8.59 6.26
C LEU A 172 -7.99 -7.29 5.66
N PHE A 173 -7.73 -7.09 4.38
CA PHE A 173 -8.30 -5.99 3.60
C PHE A 173 -9.78 -6.24 3.32
N ILE A 174 -10.58 -5.19 3.36
CA ILE A 174 -11.95 -5.22 2.87
C ILE A 174 -11.97 -5.21 1.33
N ASN A 175 -13.04 -5.69 0.72
CA ASN A 175 -13.21 -5.67 -0.74
C ASN A 175 -13.97 -4.40 -1.18
N GLN A 176 -13.33 -3.24 -1.05
CA GLN A 176 -13.90 -1.93 -1.40
C GLN A 176 -12.81 -1.03 -2.01
N PRO A 177 -13.14 -0.03 -2.84
CA PRO A 177 -12.21 1.03 -3.22
C PRO A 177 -11.61 1.73 -1.98
N ALA A 178 -10.35 2.15 -2.04
CA ALA A 178 -9.56 2.70 -0.92
C ALA A 178 -9.42 1.72 0.28
N GLN A 179 -9.44 0.42 0.02
CA GLN A 179 -9.25 -0.63 1.02
C GLN A 179 -7.86 -0.57 1.67
N ASP A 180 -6.84 -0.10 0.95
CA ASP A 180 -5.47 0.17 1.42
C ASP A 180 -5.44 1.25 2.50
N VAL A 181 -6.14 2.35 2.27
CA VAL A 181 -6.32 3.43 3.23
C VAL A 181 -7.03 2.93 4.49
N PHE A 182 -8.12 2.19 4.32
CA PHE A 182 -8.89 1.66 5.45
C PHE A 182 -8.07 0.67 6.25
N HIS A 183 -7.35 -0.24 5.60
CA HIS A 183 -6.43 -1.17 6.24
C HIS A 183 -5.36 -0.45 7.07
N ALA A 184 -4.68 0.55 6.51
CA ALA A 184 -3.67 1.32 7.23
C ALA A 184 -4.27 2.06 8.44
N MET A 185 -5.50 2.59 8.33
CA MET A 185 -6.21 3.22 9.46
C MET A 185 -6.57 2.20 10.54
N VAL A 186 -7.01 0.99 10.19
CA VAL A 186 -7.32 -0.10 11.14
C VAL A 186 -6.06 -0.54 11.86
N VAL A 187 -4.96 -0.80 11.14
CA VAL A 187 -3.66 -1.15 11.71
C VAL A 187 -3.20 -0.09 12.72
N LEU A 188 -3.26 1.18 12.33
CA LEU A 188 -2.83 2.28 13.18
C LEU A 188 -3.79 2.49 14.38
N GLY A 189 -5.09 2.28 14.16
CA GLY A 189 -6.10 2.31 15.22
C GLY A 189 -5.90 1.20 16.26
N ALA A 190 -5.62 -0.02 15.82
CA ALA A 190 -5.28 -1.16 16.70
C ALA A 190 -3.94 -0.94 17.43
N TYR A 191 -2.97 -0.29 16.78
CA TYR A 191 -1.72 0.12 17.41
C TYR A 191 -1.94 1.12 18.57
N GLY A 192 -3.02 1.86 18.56
CA GLY A 192 -3.54 2.66 19.67
C GLY A 192 -2.83 3.99 19.95
N LYS A 193 -1.73 4.28 19.27
CA LYS A 193 -0.91 5.50 19.41
C LYS A 193 -0.37 5.98 18.07
N ALA A 194 0.38 7.07 18.05
CA ALA A 194 1.11 7.50 16.86
C ALA A 194 2.19 6.48 16.48
N ALA A 195 2.26 6.10 15.22
CA ALA A 195 3.32 5.27 14.67
C ALA A 195 4.45 6.14 14.08
N PRO A 196 5.70 5.64 14.02
CA PRO A 196 6.77 6.32 13.30
C PRO A 196 6.39 6.57 11.83
N LEU A 197 6.58 7.80 11.36
CA LEU A 197 6.55 8.19 9.96
C LEU A 197 7.94 8.66 9.57
N VAL A 198 8.56 7.99 8.61
CA VAL A 198 9.98 8.14 8.32
C VAL A 198 10.17 8.96 7.05
N ASP A 199 10.65 10.20 7.20
CA ASP A 199 10.82 11.12 6.08
C ASP A 199 11.85 10.65 5.03
N LYS A 200 12.87 9.88 5.45
CA LYS A 200 13.85 9.27 4.56
C LYS A 200 13.34 8.05 3.78
N ALA A 201 12.23 7.46 4.21
CA ALA A 201 11.61 6.33 3.54
C ALA A 201 10.50 6.83 2.60
N THR A 202 10.70 6.76 1.30
CA THR A 202 9.73 7.27 0.32
C THR A 202 9.10 6.15 -0.48
N TYR A 203 7.77 6.03 -0.40
CA TYR A 203 6.95 5.26 -1.32
C TYR A 203 6.62 6.14 -2.52
N LEU A 204 6.96 5.69 -3.72
CA LEU A 204 6.76 6.39 -4.99
C LEU A 204 5.47 5.88 -5.66
N LEU A 205 4.41 6.69 -5.58
CA LEU A 205 3.13 6.41 -6.24
C LEU A 205 3.12 7.06 -7.62
N TYR A 206 2.97 6.26 -8.68
CA TYR A 206 2.94 6.76 -10.05
C TYR A 206 1.52 6.88 -10.57
N LEU A 207 1.17 8.07 -11.04
CA LEU A 207 -0.12 8.30 -11.71
C LEU A 207 -0.09 7.68 -13.10
N SER A 208 -1.05 6.82 -13.39
CA SER A 208 -1.23 6.18 -14.69
C SER A 208 -2.63 6.45 -15.22
N LYS A 209 -2.76 6.61 -16.55
CA LYS A 209 -4.07 6.70 -17.21
C LYS A 209 -4.87 5.40 -17.11
N THR A 210 -4.19 4.28 -16.88
CA THR A 210 -4.78 2.95 -16.74
C THR A 210 -5.05 2.57 -15.28
N SER A 211 -4.64 3.41 -14.30
CA SER A 211 -4.91 3.12 -12.89
C SER A 211 -6.41 3.16 -12.58
N VAL A 212 -6.84 2.35 -11.62
CA VAL A 212 -8.24 2.32 -11.16
C VAL A 212 -8.71 3.71 -10.73
N THR A 213 -7.81 4.51 -10.14
CA THR A 213 -8.09 5.88 -9.70
C THR A 213 -8.34 6.87 -10.85
N ALA A 214 -7.88 6.56 -12.06
CA ALA A 214 -8.11 7.36 -13.26
C ALA A 214 -9.42 7.00 -13.98
N SER A 215 -10.09 5.90 -13.59
CA SER A 215 -11.30 5.44 -14.26
C SER A 215 -12.48 6.40 -14.10
N HIS A 216 -13.28 6.54 -15.16
CA HIS A 216 -14.49 7.35 -15.12
C HIS A 216 -15.47 6.80 -14.06
N GLY A 217 -15.98 7.67 -13.19
CA GLY A 217 -16.88 7.26 -12.09
C GLY A 217 -16.21 6.75 -10.83
N PHE A 218 -14.87 6.61 -10.78
CA PHE A 218 -14.15 6.17 -9.60
C PHE A 218 -14.47 7.01 -8.35
N SER A 219 -14.56 8.34 -8.48
CA SER A 219 -14.90 9.23 -7.37
C SER A 219 -16.30 8.98 -6.79
N HIS A 220 -17.26 8.53 -7.60
CA HIS A 220 -18.58 8.11 -7.10
C HIS A 220 -18.52 6.78 -6.37
N GLN A 221 -17.68 5.84 -6.84
CA GLN A 221 -17.43 4.59 -6.13
C GLN A 221 -16.75 4.83 -4.80
N ILE A 222 -15.78 5.75 -4.74
CA ILE A 222 -15.09 6.17 -3.51
C ILE A 222 -16.08 6.80 -2.49
N ASP A 223 -17.01 7.66 -2.90
CA ASP A 223 -18.00 8.22 -1.95
C ASP A 223 -18.89 7.12 -1.35
N ARG A 224 -19.27 6.14 -2.17
CA ARG A 224 -20.02 4.97 -1.69
C ARG A 224 -19.19 4.13 -0.73
N SER A 225 -17.94 3.87 -1.09
CA SER A 225 -17.00 3.09 -0.26
C SER A 225 -16.78 3.74 1.11
N TYR A 226 -16.52 5.04 1.18
CA TYR A 226 -16.37 5.72 2.47
C TYR A 226 -17.63 5.64 3.34
N ARG A 227 -18.83 5.66 2.75
CA ARG A 227 -20.08 5.42 3.51
C ARG A 227 -20.15 4.01 4.08
N GLN A 228 -19.77 3.01 3.29
CA GLN A 228 -19.72 1.62 3.76
C GLN A 228 -18.69 1.42 4.86
N MET A 229 -17.51 2.01 4.74
CA MET A 229 -16.47 1.99 5.78
C MET A 229 -16.95 2.65 7.08
N LEU A 230 -17.65 3.80 7.00
CA LEU A 230 -18.25 4.47 8.17
C LEU A 230 -19.27 3.57 8.88
N ASN A 231 -20.05 2.81 8.12
CA ASN A 231 -21.00 1.85 8.68
C ASN A 231 -20.28 0.64 9.30
N ALA A 232 -19.27 0.11 8.63
CA ALA A 232 -18.49 -1.03 9.11
C ALA A 232 -17.79 -0.74 10.45
N LEU A 233 -17.39 0.50 10.71
CA LEU A 233 -16.79 0.90 11.99
C LEU A 233 -17.72 0.72 13.19
N ASN A 234 -19.05 0.60 13.00
CA ASN A 234 -19.99 0.34 14.11
C ASN A 234 -19.85 -1.06 14.70
N THR A 235 -19.40 -2.00 13.85
CA THR A 235 -19.32 -3.44 14.20
C THR A 235 -17.88 -3.96 14.11
N TRP A 236 -16.89 -3.06 13.92
CA TRP A 236 -15.49 -3.48 13.81
C TRP A 236 -14.99 -3.91 15.18
N PRO A 237 -14.58 -5.18 15.35
CA PRO A 237 -14.08 -5.66 16.63
C PRO A 237 -12.72 -5.00 16.95
N ASP A 238 -12.39 -4.95 18.23
CA ASP A 238 -11.05 -4.69 18.77
C ASP A 238 -10.45 -3.28 18.54
N LEU A 239 -11.23 -2.32 18.00
CA LEU A 239 -10.78 -0.92 17.94
C LEU A 239 -11.26 -0.14 19.16
N PRO A 240 -10.36 0.54 19.90
CA PRO A 240 -10.76 1.43 20.99
C PRO A 240 -11.75 2.51 20.52
N PRO A 241 -12.78 2.86 21.31
CA PRO A 241 -13.79 3.84 20.92
C PRO A 241 -13.21 5.18 20.47
N TYR A 242 -12.14 5.63 21.11
CA TYR A 242 -11.42 6.84 20.68
C TYR A 242 -10.86 6.71 19.26
N GLN A 243 -10.25 5.57 18.92
CA GLN A 243 -9.70 5.34 17.59
C GLN A 243 -10.81 5.23 16.54
N GLN A 244 -11.90 4.55 16.86
CA GLN A 244 -13.08 4.51 15.98
C GLN A 244 -13.60 5.93 15.68
N HIS A 245 -13.66 6.80 16.69
CA HIS A 245 -14.06 8.20 16.53
C HIS A 245 -13.10 8.97 15.61
N GLN A 246 -11.76 8.80 15.78
CA GLN A 246 -10.78 9.42 14.89
C GLN A 246 -10.88 8.90 13.44
N MET A 247 -11.11 7.60 13.26
CA MET A 247 -11.33 7.02 11.93
C MET A 247 -12.56 7.60 11.25
N ARG A 248 -13.68 7.77 12.00
CA ARG A 248 -14.89 8.42 11.47
C ARG A 248 -14.63 9.85 11.00
N LYS A 249 -13.91 10.64 11.80
CA LYS A 249 -13.51 12.01 11.42
C LYS A 249 -12.66 11.98 10.14
N ALA A 250 -11.65 11.14 10.09
CA ALA A 250 -10.75 11.04 8.95
C ALA A 250 -11.49 10.61 7.67
N LEU A 251 -12.34 9.57 7.72
CA LEU A 251 -13.15 9.12 6.58
C LEU A 251 -14.14 10.20 6.12
N THR A 252 -14.75 10.95 7.05
CA THR A 252 -15.65 12.07 6.71
C THR A 252 -14.89 13.17 5.99
N LEU A 253 -13.69 13.55 6.45
CA LEU A 253 -12.84 14.54 5.78
C LEU A 253 -12.43 14.08 4.38
N ARG A 254 -12.01 12.81 4.23
CA ARG A 254 -11.67 12.22 2.91
C ARG A 254 -12.85 12.27 1.95
N ARG A 255 -14.04 11.97 2.46
CA ARG A 255 -15.27 12.06 1.68
C ARG A 255 -15.57 13.50 1.25
N ASN A 256 -15.33 14.48 2.11
CA ASN A 256 -15.50 15.90 1.78
C ASN A 256 -14.48 16.34 0.71
N TRP A 257 -13.22 15.91 0.78
CA TRP A 257 -12.23 16.13 -0.26
C TRP A 257 -12.68 15.58 -1.62
N ASN A 258 -13.18 14.35 -1.64
CA ASN A 258 -13.68 13.72 -2.86
C ASN A 258 -14.90 14.46 -3.44
N ARG A 259 -15.83 14.91 -2.58
CA ARG A 259 -17.00 15.69 -3.00
C ARG A 259 -16.62 17.05 -3.56
N ARG A 260 -15.65 17.71 -2.95
CA ARG A 260 -15.11 18.98 -3.44
C ARG A 260 -14.47 18.79 -4.81
N PHE A 261 -13.68 17.74 -4.98
CA PHE A 261 -13.10 17.38 -6.28
C PHE A 261 -14.18 17.18 -7.35
N LEU A 262 -15.23 16.42 -7.05
CA LEU A 262 -16.36 16.20 -7.95
C LEU A 262 -17.10 17.51 -8.30
N ALA A 263 -17.29 18.40 -7.32
CA ALA A 263 -18.00 19.67 -7.53
C ALA A 263 -17.20 20.61 -8.45
N GLU A 264 -15.87 20.70 -8.24
CA GLU A 264 -14.99 21.58 -9.02
C GLU A 264 -14.71 21.04 -10.46
N ASN A 265 -14.93 19.72 -10.71
CA ASN A 265 -14.61 19.07 -11.98
C ASN A 265 -15.84 18.54 -12.74
N LYS A 266 -17.04 18.97 -12.38
CA LYS A 266 -18.33 18.49 -12.98
C LYS A 266 -18.41 18.65 -14.49
N SER A 267 -17.77 19.65 -15.08
CA SER A 267 -17.85 19.98 -16.50
C SER A 267 -16.70 19.45 -17.33
N GLN A 268 -15.69 18.84 -16.72
CA GLN A 268 -14.49 18.41 -17.42
C GLN A 268 -14.52 16.90 -17.68
N LYS A 269 -14.67 16.49 -18.96
CA LYS A 269 -14.52 15.09 -19.38
C LYS A 269 -13.09 14.57 -19.14
N GLU A 270 -12.09 15.44 -19.14
CA GLU A 270 -10.68 15.20 -18.90
C GLU A 270 -10.14 16.28 -17.94
N GLY A 271 -10.58 16.25 -16.69
CA GLY A 271 -10.05 17.15 -15.66
C GLY A 271 -8.74 16.64 -15.04
N PRO A 272 -8.02 17.48 -14.31
CA PRO A 272 -6.88 17.02 -13.52
C PRO A 272 -7.35 15.90 -12.59
N GLY A 273 -6.56 14.82 -12.46
CA GLY A 273 -6.84 13.73 -11.52
C GLY A 273 -6.90 14.26 -10.08
N PHE A 274 -7.35 13.41 -9.17
CA PHE A 274 -7.54 13.78 -7.76
C PHE A 274 -6.28 14.35 -7.09
N TYR A 275 -5.10 13.77 -7.32
CA TYR A 275 -3.86 14.25 -6.71
C TYR A 275 -3.36 15.61 -7.26
N PRO A 276 -3.38 15.90 -8.57
CA PRO A 276 -3.15 17.25 -9.08
C PRO A 276 -4.12 18.30 -8.51
N PHE A 277 -5.40 17.94 -8.34
CA PHE A 277 -6.37 18.80 -7.66
C PHE A 277 -5.96 19.09 -6.20
N LEU A 278 -5.52 18.08 -5.44
CA LEU A 278 -5.03 18.26 -4.07
C LEU A 278 -3.79 19.16 -4.04
N ALA A 279 -2.81 18.91 -4.89
CA ALA A 279 -1.58 19.71 -4.97
C ALA A 279 -1.90 21.20 -5.20
N LYS A 280 -2.78 21.50 -6.17
CA LYS A 280 -3.26 22.86 -6.44
C LYS A 280 -3.97 23.49 -5.23
N THR A 281 -4.77 22.69 -4.52
CA THR A 281 -5.54 23.19 -3.37
C THR A 281 -4.64 23.47 -2.18
N PHE A 282 -3.67 22.59 -1.90
CA PHE A 282 -2.70 22.80 -0.81
C PHE A 282 -1.80 24.01 -1.08
N ALA A 283 -1.32 24.18 -2.32
CA ALA A 283 -0.55 25.37 -2.70
C ALA A 283 -1.33 26.67 -2.46
N LYS A 284 -2.63 26.71 -2.79
CA LYS A 284 -3.49 27.87 -2.53
C LYS A 284 -3.66 28.17 -1.04
N THR A 285 -3.81 27.12 -0.22
CA THR A 285 -3.96 27.27 1.24
C THR A 285 -2.70 27.83 1.88
N LEU A 286 -1.52 27.39 1.43
CA LEU A 286 -0.24 27.94 1.89
C LEU A 286 -0.03 29.39 1.46
N ALA A 287 -0.45 29.78 0.26
CA ALA A 287 -0.35 31.16 -0.23
C ALA A 287 -1.30 32.15 0.46
N LEU A 288 -2.40 31.68 1.04
CA LEU A 288 -3.39 32.51 1.76
C LEU A 288 -3.12 32.57 3.28
N GLY A 289 -2.20 31.77 3.79
CA GLY A 289 -1.82 31.72 5.21
C GLY A 289 -0.56 32.52 5.56
N ASN A 290 0.04 33.15 4.55
CA ASN A 290 1.08 34.18 4.66
C ASN A 290 0.45 35.57 4.39
#